data_10eadea1286ebe72f7b085d86bdd79b4
#
_entry.id   10eadea1286ebe72f7b085d86bdd79b4
#
_cell.length_a   1.000
_cell.length_b   1.000
_cell.length_c   1.000
_cell.angle_alpha   90.00
_cell.angle_beta   90.00
_cell.angle_gamma   90.00
#
_symmetry.space_group_name_H-M   'P 1'
#
loop_
_entity.id
_entity.type
_entity.pdbx_description
1 polymer ?
#
loop_
_entity_poly.entity_id
_entity_poly.type
_entity_poly.pdbx_seq_one_letter_code
_entity_poly.pdbx_strand_id
1 'polypeptide(L)'
;MILGLVGSEMCIRDRGKTAIKLKTGDRLIGVISVIENDDVQLATTNGKSIRFATKDLREFSGLGSAGVRGIKLAKDDKVVSVCSLLHNKISIDVRESYLKAKNEAKKDISKINNKFKELANTEEYLLSITENGYGKLSSAYEYRITNRGGSGVTNITVTPKNGRVIQSLKVNLDDNIALISDTGKLLRCNVGDNIRVVGRVSQGVSVFKVDANEKIVSVARLED
;
A
#
# COMPACT_ATOMS: atom_id res chain seq x y z
N MET A 1 7.28 12.97 1.62
CA MET A 1 7.57 14.26 2.28
C MET A 1 9.07 14.41 2.30
N ILE A 2 9.61 15.19 1.37
CA ILE A 2 11.00 15.60 1.45
C ILE A 2 11.05 16.55 2.63
N LEU A 3 11.42 16.04 3.79
CA LEU A 3 12.00 16.87 4.82
C LEU A 3 13.33 17.36 4.26
N GLY A 4 13.33 18.53 3.63
CA GLY A 4 14.54 19.27 3.42
C GLY A 4 15.11 19.56 4.82
N LEU A 5 15.94 18.67 5.31
CA LEU A 5 16.74 18.88 6.49
C LEU A 5 17.84 19.88 6.12
N VAL A 6 17.45 21.13 5.94
CA VAL A 6 18.39 22.26 5.92
C VAL A 6 18.70 22.59 7.38
N GLY A 7 19.57 21.82 7.94
CA GLY A 7 20.21 22.11 9.21
C GLY A 7 21.59 21.54 9.14
N SER A 8 22.60 22.30 9.60
CA SER A 8 23.98 21.86 9.58
C SER A 8 24.09 20.39 9.98
N GLU A 9 24.74 19.58 9.15
CA GLU A 9 24.93 18.13 9.35
C GLU A 9 25.43 17.77 10.76
N MET A 10 26.10 18.71 11.41
CA MET A 10 26.65 18.55 12.73
C MET A 10 25.62 18.48 13.88
N CYS A 11 24.41 19.01 13.69
CA CYS A 11 23.35 18.97 14.73
C CYS A 11 22.48 17.72 14.71
N ILE A 12 22.53 16.92 13.64
CA ILE A 12 21.69 15.71 13.46
C ILE A 12 22.37 14.49 14.06
N ARG A 13 23.69 14.53 14.19
CA ARG A 13 24.53 13.36 14.49
C ARG A 13 24.32 12.75 15.87
N ASP A 14 24.05 13.53 16.90
CA ASP A 14 24.17 13.03 18.28
C ASP A 14 22.86 13.06 19.09
N ARG A 15 21.81 13.79 18.69
CA ARG A 15 20.61 13.92 19.52
C ARG A 15 19.28 13.71 18.80
N GLY A 16 19.27 13.52 17.49
CA GLY A 16 18.04 13.47 16.71
C GLY A 16 17.13 14.70 16.94
N LYS A 17 16.19 14.93 16.06
CA LYS A 17 15.17 15.97 16.22
C LYS A 17 13.79 15.37 16.07
N THR A 18 12.82 15.82 16.88
CA THR A 18 11.43 15.39 16.75
C THR A 18 10.87 15.87 15.43
N ALA A 19 10.60 14.93 14.50
CA ALA A 19 10.04 15.24 13.18
C ALA A 19 8.51 15.40 13.19
N ILE A 20 7.83 14.71 14.10
CA ILE A 20 6.36 14.74 14.25
C ILE A 20 5.96 14.59 15.70
N LYS A 21 4.93 15.32 16.13
CA LYS A 21 4.37 15.22 17.48
C LYS A 21 3.24 14.19 17.48
N LEU A 22 3.52 13.03 18.06
CA LEU A 22 2.53 11.96 18.24
C LEU A 22 1.65 12.24 19.46
N LYS A 23 0.37 11.85 19.39
CA LYS A 23 -0.51 11.82 20.55
C LYS A 23 -0.22 10.60 21.41
N THR A 24 -0.62 10.66 22.69
CA THR A 24 -0.50 9.50 23.59
C THR A 24 -1.24 8.29 23.00
N GLY A 25 -0.53 7.18 22.87
CA GLY A 25 -1.04 5.93 22.26
C GLY A 25 -0.84 5.80 20.76
N ASP A 26 -0.46 6.86 20.04
CA ASP A 26 -0.12 6.78 18.63
C ASP A 26 1.29 6.18 18.41
N ARG A 27 1.48 5.55 17.27
CA ARG A 27 2.76 4.98 16.84
C ARG A 27 3.10 5.41 15.42
N LEU A 28 4.37 5.64 15.16
CA LEU A 28 4.88 5.81 13.80
C LEU A 28 4.90 4.43 13.13
N ILE A 29 4.20 4.29 12.02
CA ILE A 29 4.09 3.01 11.29
C ILE A 29 4.93 2.98 10.01
N GLY A 30 5.35 4.13 9.51
CA GLY A 30 6.19 4.19 8.31
C GLY A 30 6.57 5.60 7.94
N VAL A 31 7.63 5.70 7.18
CA VAL A 31 8.13 6.93 6.55
C VAL A 31 8.43 6.58 5.09
N ILE A 32 7.97 7.40 4.16
CA ILE A 32 8.22 7.24 2.73
C ILE A 32 8.69 8.54 2.13
N SER A 33 9.58 8.44 1.14
CA SER A 33 9.89 9.56 0.25
C SER A 33 8.82 9.67 -0.82
N VAL A 34 8.39 10.90 -1.10
CA VAL A 34 7.38 11.20 -2.14
C VAL A 34 7.81 12.43 -2.92
N ILE A 35 7.41 12.50 -4.17
CA ILE A 35 7.53 13.70 -5.01
C ILE A 35 6.15 14.34 -5.20
N GLU A 36 6.11 15.55 -5.73
CA GLU A 36 4.86 16.31 -5.91
C GLU A 36 3.84 15.58 -6.79
N ASN A 37 4.32 14.80 -7.76
CA ASN A 37 3.49 14.02 -8.67
C ASN A 37 3.21 12.59 -8.20
N ASP A 38 3.32 12.32 -6.91
CA ASP A 38 2.92 11.06 -6.32
C ASP A 38 1.55 11.16 -5.66
N ASP A 39 0.95 9.98 -5.46
CA ASP A 39 -0.18 9.80 -4.56
C ASP A 39 0.26 9.03 -3.32
N VAL A 40 -0.34 9.37 -2.19
CA VAL A 40 -0.19 8.60 -0.96
C VAL A 40 -1.32 7.59 -0.86
N GLN A 41 -0.95 6.34 -0.61
CA GLN A 41 -1.87 5.25 -0.32
C GLN A 41 -1.71 4.81 1.13
N LEU A 42 -2.80 4.84 1.89
CA LEU A 42 -2.88 4.28 3.25
C LEU A 42 -3.74 3.04 3.24
N ALA A 43 -3.37 2.04 4.03
CA ALA A 43 -4.20 0.86 4.26
C ALA A 43 -4.43 0.63 5.77
N THR A 44 -5.55 -0.02 6.12
CA THR A 44 -5.95 -0.24 7.51
C THR A 44 -6.12 -1.73 7.82
N THR A 45 -6.07 -2.07 9.12
CA THR A 45 -6.26 -3.44 9.64
C THR A 45 -7.58 -4.06 9.20
N ASN A 46 -8.64 -3.25 9.09
CA ASN A 46 -9.98 -3.72 8.70
C ASN A 46 -10.19 -3.74 7.18
N GLY A 47 -9.09 -3.69 6.40
CA GLY A 47 -9.13 -3.85 4.96
C GLY A 47 -9.65 -2.64 4.20
N LYS A 48 -9.62 -1.45 4.78
CA LYS A 48 -9.87 -0.19 4.08
C LYS A 48 -8.59 0.40 3.54
N SER A 49 -8.73 1.25 2.53
CA SER A 49 -7.61 1.99 1.93
C SER A 49 -8.08 3.31 1.37
N ILE A 50 -7.23 4.33 1.41
CA ILE A 50 -7.48 5.63 0.81
C ILE A 50 -6.26 6.05 -0.02
N ARG A 51 -6.53 6.63 -1.19
CA ARG A 51 -5.53 7.22 -2.08
C ARG A 51 -5.83 8.69 -2.28
N PHE A 52 -4.84 9.54 -2.08
CA PHE A 52 -4.94 10.98 -2.28
C PHE A 52 -3.63 11.55 -2.79
N ALA A 53 -3.70 12.67 -3.52
CA ALA A 53 -2.52 13.28 -4.11
C ALA A 53 -1.60 13.90 -3.04
N THR A 54 -0.29 13.77 -3.22
CA THR A 54 0.72 14.37 -2.33
C THR A 54 0.57 15.87 -2.23
N LYS A 55 0.22 16.55 -3.33
CA LYS A 55 -0.04 17.99 -3.37
C LYS A 55 -1.17 18.48 -2.44
N ASP A 56 -2.06 17.57 -1.99
CA ASP A 56 -3.10 17.89 -1.02
C ASP A 56 -2.58 17.89 0.43
N LEU A 57 -1.30 17.56 0.61
CA LEU A 57 -0.60 17.62 1.88
C LEU A 57 0.10 18.97 2.01
N ARG A 58 -0.07 19.58 3.18
CA ARG A 58 0.66 20.80 3.52
C ARG A 58 2.09 20.43 3.92
N GLU A 59 3.06 21.11 3.37
CA GLU A 59 4.44 21.05 3.85
C GLU A 59 4.56 21.80 5.19
N PHE A 60 5.27 21.21 6.11
CA PHE A 60 5.57 21.81 7.41
C PHE A 60 7.08 22.05 7.52
N SER A 61 7.47 23.31 7.55
CA SER A 61 8.86 23.72 7.77
C SER A 61 9.31 23.59 9.22
N GLY A 62 8.39 23.51 10.15
CA GLY A 62 8.65 23.43 11.59
C GLY A 62 8.63 22.01 12.13
N LEU A 63 9.62 21.68 12.99
CA LEU A 63 9.63 20.46 13.77
C LEU A 63 8.53 20.49 14.84
N GLY A 64 7.77 19.40 15.00
CA GLY A 64 6.73 19.31 16.03
C GLY A 64 5.30 19.51 15.52
N SER A 65 5.07 19.47 14.21
CA SER A 65 3.72 19.38 13.65
C SER A 65 3.03 18.08 14.12
N ALA A 66 1.74 18.16 14.42
CA ALA A 66 0.90 16.99 14.72
C ALA A 66 0.41 16.27 13.45
N GLY A 67 0.79 16.76 12.26
CA GLY A 67 0.35 16.20 10.98
C GLY A 67 -1.11 16.51 10.64
N VAL A 68 -1.61 15.85 9.61
CA VAL A 68 -3.00 15.97 9.13
C VAL A 68 -3.64 14.60 9.00
N ARG A 69 -4.95 14.54 9.14
CA ARG A 69 -5.69 13.28 8.98
C ARG A 69 -5.63 12.79 7.53
N GLY A 70 -5.08 11.60 7.33
CA GLY A 70 -5.08 10.92 6.03
C GLY A 70 -6.36 10.12 5.78
N ILE A 71 -6.81 9.34 6.77
CA ILE A 71 -7.99 8.47 6.68
C ILE A 71 -8.85 8.59 7.95
N LYS A 72 -10.16 8.42 7.81
CA LYS A 72 -11.09 8.29 8.93
C LYS A 72 -11.19 6.82 9.31
N LEU A 73 -10.68 6.47 10.49
CA LEU A 73 -10.70 5.11 11.01
C LEU A 73 -12.05 4.78 11.66
N ALA A 74 -12.50 3.54 11.51
CA ALA A 74 -13.59 2.97 12.29
C ALA A 74 -13.09 2.63 13.71
N LYS A 75 -14.01 2.22 14.58
CA LYS A 75 -13.64 1.73 15.92
C LYS A 75 -12.71 0.52 15.80
N ASP A 76 -11.64 0.49 16.58
CA ASP A 76 -10.63 -0.58 16.64
C ASP A 76 -9.87 -0.81 15.33
N ASP A 77 -9.98 0.11 14.34
CA ASP A 77 -9.20 0.08 13.12
C ASP A 77 -7.91 0.89 13.27
N LYS A 78 -6.84 0.48 12.59
CA LYS A 78 -5.53 1.12 12.63
C LYS A 78 -4.96 1.19 11.22
N VAL A 79 -4.20 2.25 10.94
CA VAL A 79 -3.37 2.29 9.73
C VAL A 79 -2.22 1.31 9.91
N VAL A 80 -1.98 0.45 8.93
CA VAL A 80 -0.92 -0.57 8.95
C VAL A 80 0.18 -0.31 7.95
N SER A 81 -0.10 0.48 6.91
CA SER A 81 0.91 0.77 5.90
C SER A 81 0.65 2.08 5.18
N VAL A 82 1.74 2.63 4.66
CA VAL A 82 1.78 3.78 3.76
C VAL A 82 2.71 3.44 2.59
N CYS A 83 2.30 3.76 1.37
CA CYS A 83 3.15 3.70 0.19
C CYS A 83 2.84 4.85 -0.76
N SER A 84 3.77 5.12 -1.69
CA SER A 84 3.58 6.06 -2.79
C SER A 84 3.16 5.32 -4.05
N LEU A 85 2.27 5.94 -4.82
CA LEU A 85 1.85 5.50 -6.14
C LEU A 85 2.02 6.64 -7.13
N LEU A 86 2.31 6.32 -8.37
CA LEU A 86 2.40 7.30 -9.44
C LEU A 86 1.05 8.02 -9.60
N HIS A 87 1.07 9.37 -9.56
CA HIS A 87 -0.14 10.15 -9.81
C HIS A 87 -0.61 9.98 -11.24
N ASN A 88 -1.85 9.60 -11.41
CA ASN A 88 -2.41 9.31 -12.72
C ASN A 88 -3.79 9.96 -12.88
N LYS A 89 -3.88 10.93 -13.82
CA LYS A 89 -5.13 11.64 -14.13
C LYS A 89 -5.98 10.91 -15.18
N ILE A 90 -6.16 9.61 -15.01
CA ILE A 90 -6.98 8.81 -15.92
C ILE A 90 -8.45 9.00 -15.57
N SER A 91 -9.29 9.29 -16.59
CA SER A 91 -10.74 9.33 -16.38
C SER A 91 -11.29 7.97 -15.94
N ILE A 92 -12.40 7.98 -15.25
CA ILE A 92 -13.05 6.77 -14.73
C ILE A 92 -13.34 5.79 -15.89
N ASP A 93 -13.89 6.28 -17.01
CA ASP A 93 -14.28 5.46 -18.15
C ASP A 93 -13.06 4.78 -18.82
N VAL A 94 -11.95 5.50 -18.97
CA VAL A 94 -10.72 4.94 -19.54
C VAL A 94 -10.13 3.87 -18.61
N ARG A 95 -10.12 4.14 -17.30
CA ARG A 95 -9.64 3.20 -16.28
C ARG A 95 -10.46 1.92 -16.27
N GLU A 96 -11.79 2.02 -16.26
CA GLU A 96 -12.70 0.88 -16.26
C GLU A 96 -12.58 0.08 -17.56
N SER A 97 -12.49 0.76 -18.69
CA SER A 97 -12.26 0.13 -20.00
C SER A 97 -10.94 -0.63 -20.04
N TYR A 98 -9.86 -0.05 -19.48
CA TYR A 98 -8.57 -0.73 -19.38
C TYR A 98 -8.64 -1.97 -18.50
N LEU A 99 -9.19 -1.86 -17.29
CA LEU A 99 -9.30 -2.99 -16.36
C LEU A 99 -10.16 -4.13 -16.94
N LYS A 100 -11.22 -3.80 -17.69
CA LYS A 100 -12.04 -4.78 -18.39
C LYS A 100 -11.25 -5.48 -19.50
N ALA A 101 -10.58 -4.71 -20.36
CA ALA A 101 -9.76 -5.27 -21.44
C ALA A 101 -8.62 -6.16 -20.89
N LYS A 102 -8.00 -5.77 -19.78
CA LYS A 102 -6.98 -6.56 -19.11
C LYS A 102 -7.51 -7.90 -18.58
N ASN A 103 -8.68 -7.89 -17.96
CA ASN A 103 -9.32 -9.11 -17.46
C ASN A 103 -9.68 -10.06 -18.61
N GLU A 104 -10.15 -9.54 -19.74
CA GLU A 104 -10.44 -10.31 -20.95
C GLU A 104 -9.17 -10.88 -21.60
N ALA A 105 -8.07 -10.14 -21.58
CA ALA A 105 -6.77 -10.58 -22.10
C ALA A 105 -6.09 -11.67 -21.24
N LYS A 106 -6.64 -12.03 -20.08
CA LYS A 106 -6.14 -13.09 -19.20
C LYS A 106 -4.64 -13.00 -18.90
N LYS A 107 -4.15 -11.82 -18.57
CA LYS A 107 -2.73 -11.51 -18.30
C LYS A 107 -1.80 -11.40 -19.53
N ASP A 108 -2.25 -11.67 -20.70
CA ASP A 108 -1.44 -11.51 -21.90
C ASP A 108 -1.50 -10.05 -22.38
N ILE A 109 -0.50 -9.27 -21.96
CA ILE A 109 -0.39 -7.83 -22.27
C ILE A 109 -0.31 -7.58 -23.78
N SER A 110 0.19 -8.55 -24.56
CA SER A 110 0.28 -8.42 -26.02
C SER A 110 -1.09 -8.31 -26.69
N LYS A 111 -2.13 -8.83 -26.06
CA LYS A 111 -3.54 -8.78 -26.51
C LYS A 111 -4.26 -7.49 -26.14
N ILE A 112 -3.62 -6.64 -25.34
CA ILE A 112 -4.19 -5.36 -24.96
C ILE A 112 -4.10 -4.40 -26.14
N ASN A 113 -5.21 -3.74 -26.47
CA ASN A 113 -5.28 -2.76 -27.53
C ASN A 113 -4.17 -1.68 -27.36
N ASN A 114 -3.57 -1.28 -28.47
CA ASN A 114 -2.52 -0.24 -28.50
C ASN A 114 -2.88 1.03 -27.72
N LYS A 115 -4.17 1.37 -27.66
CA LYS A 115 -4.73 2.47 -26.85
C LYS A 115 -4.37 2.37 -25.36
N PHE A 116 -4.15 1.17 -24.84
CA PHE A 116 -3.90 0.93 -23.41
C PHE A 116 -2.45 0.53 -23.10
N LYS A 117 -1.55 0.51 -24.10
CA LYS A 117 -0.15 0.13 -23.88
C LYS A 117 0.55 1.02 -22.84
N GLU A 118 0.33 2.32 -22.90
CA GLU A 118 0.92 3.25 -21.95
C GLU A 118 0.44 2.97 -20.52
N LEU A 119 -0.86 2.69 -20.36
CA LEU A 119 -1.43 2.33 -19.05
C LEU A 119 -0.87 0.99 -18.54
N ALA A 120 -0.67 0.03 -19.43
CA ALA A 120 -0.09 -1.27 -19.06
C ALA A 120 1.37 -1.12 -18.60
N ASN A 121 2.14 -0.25 -19.24
CA ASN A 121 3.55 -0.02 -18.91
C ASN A 121 3.75 0.78 -17.60
N THR A 122 2.77 1.59 -17.23
CA THR A 122 2.81 2.43 -16.01
C THR A 122 1.95 1.86 -14.88
N GLU A 123 1.42 0.65 -15.04
CA GLU A 123 0.59 0.02 -14.03
C GLU A 123 1.41 -0.44 -12.83
N GLU A 124 1.00 0.01 -11.67
CA GLU A 124 1.54 -0.41 -10.38
C GLU A 124 0.59 -1.37 -9.69
N TYR A 125 1.13 -2.22 -8.82
CA TYR A 125 0.36 -3.21 -8.08
C TYR A 125 0.48 -2.98 -6.58
N LEU A 126 -0.64 -3.22 -5.88
CA LEU A 126 -0.71 -3.25 -4.43
C LEU A 126 -0.85 -4.69 -3.98
N LEU A 127 0.16 -5.16 -3.25
CA LEU A 127 0.12 -6.41 -2.51
C LEU A 127 -0.52 -6.14 -1.15
N SER A 128 -1.54 -6.90 -0.79
CA SER A 128 -2.14 -6.86 0.55
C SER A 128 -2.05 -8.25 1.16
N ILE A 129 -1.50 -8.33 2.38
CA ILE A 129 -1.33 -9.56 3.14
C ILE A 129 -2.08 -9.47 4.47
N THR A 130 -2.67 -10.57 4.88
CA THR A 130 -3.41 -10.70 6.14
C THR A 130 -2.72 -11.64 7.13
N GLU A 131 -3.08 -11.55 8.40
CA GLU A 131 -2.47 -12.30 9.50
C GLU A 131 -2.57 -13.82 9.35
N ASN A 132 -3.60 -14.33 8.66
CA ASN A 132 -3.78 -15.76 8.43
C ASN A 132 -3.16 -16.24 7.09
N GLY A 133 -2.19 -15.48 6.54
CA GLY A 133 -1.43 -15.87 5.36
C GLY A 133 -2.16 -15.76 4.04
N TYR A 134 -3.28 -15.03 3.98
CA TYR A 134 -3.95 -14.71 2.73
C TYR A 134 -3.37 -13.45 2.12
N GLY A 135 -3.30 -13.42 0.81
CA GLY A 135 -2.79 -12.27 0.09
C GLY A 135 -3.38 -12.13 -1.30
N LYS A 136 -3.20 -10.96 -1.86
CA LYS A 136 -3.60 -10.66 -3.23
C LYS A 136 -2.83 -9.49 -3.79
N LEU A 137 -2.76 -9.45 -5.11
CA LEU A 137 -2.39 -8.27 -5.87
C LEU A 137 -3.64 -7.58 -6.42
N SER A 138 -3.67 -6.27 -6.39
CA SER A 138 -4.69 -5.48 -7.08
C SER A 138 -4.01 -4.37 -7.86
N SER A 139 -4.54 -4.07 -9.05
CA SER A 139 -4.09 -2.93 -9.84
C SER A 139 -4.27 -1.62 -9.06
N ALA A 140 -3.26 -0.76 -9.06
CA ALA A 140 -3.36 0.58 -8.47
C ALA A 140 -4.48 1.42 -9.13
N TYR A 141 -4.86 1.09 -10.35
CA TYR A 141 -5.98 1.72 -11.05
C TYR A 141 -7.36 1.42 -10.45
N GLU A 142 -7.49 0.38 -9.63
CA GLU A 142 -8.73 0.13 -8.90
C GLU A 142 -8.97 1.10 -7.73
N TYR A 143 -7.93 1.84 -7.30
CA TYR A 143 -7.99 2.77 -6.18
C TYR A 143 -8.15 4.20 -6.70
N ARG A 144 -9.36 4.71 -6.62
CA ARG A 144 -9.64 6.10 -7.03
C ARG A 144 -8.89 7.09 -6.14
N ILE A 145 -8.41 8.16 -6.75
CA ILE A 145 -7.88 9.31 -6.04
C ILE A 145 -9.05 10.06 -5.40
N THR A 146 -8.95 10.37 -4.12
CA THR A 146 -9.97 11.09 -3.35
C THR A 146 -9.33 12.15 -2.47
N ASN A 147 -10.11 13.02 -1.87
CA ASN A 147 -9.60 13.90 -0.83
C ASN A 147 -9.19 13.08 0.40
N ARG A 148 -8.14 13.52 1.10
CA ARG A 148 -7.69 12.91 2.35
C ARG A 148 -8.74 13.02 3.46
N GLY A 149 -8.64 12.17 4.47
CA GLY A 149 -9.50 12.22 5.67
C GLY A 149 -10.87 11.55 5.51
N GLY A 150 -11.19 11.01 4.32
CA GLY A 150 -12.37 10.18 4.10
C GLY A 150 -12.27 8.77 4.69
N SER A 151 -13.36 7.99 4.61
CA SER A 151 -13.40 6.59 5.09
C SER A 151 -12.69 5.59 4.17
N GLY A 152 -12.20 6.05 3.01
CA GLY A 152 -11.55 5.20 2.03
C GLY A 152 -12.49 4.25 1.30
N VAL A 153 -11.90 3.30 0.61
CA VAL A 153 -12.57 2.22 -0.13
C VAL A 153 -12.13 0.86 0.43
N THR A 154 -12.87 -0.19 0.12
CA THR A 154 -12.43 -1.54 0.49
C THR A 154 -11.18 -1.91 -0.29
N ASN A 155 -10.12 -2.26 0.40
CA ASN A 155 -8.87 -2.78 -0.18
C ASN A 155 -8.93 -4.30 -0.30
N ILE A 156 -9.28 -4.97 0.77
CA ILE A 156 -9.47 -6.42 0.85
C ILE A 156 -10.64 -6.71 1.77
N THR A 157 -11.46 -7.70 1.42
CA THR A 157 -12.54 -8.12 2.31
C THR A 157 -11.99 -8.97 3.43
N VAL A 158 -12.01 -8.43 4.65
CA VAL A 158 -11.58 -9.11 5.88
C VAL A 158 -12.70 -10.03 6.37
N THR A 159 -12.35 -11.26 6.71
CA THR A 159 -13.24 -12.30 7.24
C THR A 159 -12.51 -13.07 8.34
N PRO A 160 -13.22 -13.84 9.18
CA PRO A 160 -12.55 -14.71 10.17
C PRO A 160 -11.53 -15.67 9.55
N LYS A 161 -11.74 -16.05 8.28
CA LYS A 161 -10.87 -16.97 7.55
C LYS A 161 -9.50 -16.36 7.24
N ASN A 162 -9.48 -15.14 6.68
CA ASN A 162 -8.24 -14.51 6.27
C ASN A 162 -7.63 -13.62 7.36
N GLY A 163 -8.39 -13.21 8.36
CA GLY A 163 -7.90 -12.36 9.45
C GLY A 163 -7.67 -10.91 9.02
N ARG A 164 -7.09 -10.12 9.91
CA ARG A 164 -6.83 -8.69 9.70
C ARG A 164 -5.68 -8.46 8.73
N VAL A 165 -5.71 -7.33 8.02
CA VAL A 165 -4.59 -6.89 7.19
C VAL A 165 -3.42 -6.50 8.07
N ILE A 166 -2.25 -7.03 7.75
CA ILE A 166 -0.99 -6.69 8.42
C ILE A 166 -0.19 -5.67 7.63
N GLN A 167 -0.26 -5.75 6.29
CA GLN A 167 0.47 -4.83 5.42
C GLN A 167 -0.15 -4.74 4.03
N SER A 168 -0.01 -3.56 3.41
CA SER A 168 -0.27 -3.34 1.99
C SER A 168 0.87 -2.51 1.42
N LEU A 169 1.55 -3.00 0.39
CA LEU A 169 2.75 -2.37 -0.17
C LEU A 169 2.71 -2.36 -1.69
N LYS A 170 3.37 -1.37 -2.28
CA LYS A 170 3.60 -1.33 -3.72
C LYS A 170 4.64 -2.36 -4.10
N VAL A 171 4.36 -3.16 -5.13
CA VAL A 171 5.26 -4.17 -5.68
C VAL A 171 5.18 -4.21 -7.20
N ASN A 172 6.26 -4.71 -7.81
CA ASN A 172 6.28 -5.16 -9.21
C ASN A 172 6.06 -6.66 -9.27
N LEU A 173 5.68 -7.17 -10.44
CA LEU A 173 5.45 -8.61 -10.61
C LEU A 173 6.74 -9.43 -10.47
N ASP A 174 7.89 -8.84 -10.81
CA ASP A 174 9.21 -9.49 -10.72
C ASP A 174 9.82 -9.43 -9.32
N ASP A 175 9.23 -8.66 -8.39
CA ASP A 175 9.74 -8.52 -7.04
C ASP A 175 9.68 -9.84 -6.26
N ASN A 176 10.64 -10.02 -5.36
CA ASN A 176 10.60 -11.05 -4.34
C ASN A 176 10.13 -10.45 -3.01
N ILE A 177 9.37 -11.21 -2.26
CA ILE A 177 8.94 -10.83 -0.91
C ILE A 177 9.34 -11.88 0.12
N ALA A 178 9.55 -11.42 1.34
CA ALA A 178 9.68 -12.28 2.51
C ALA A 178 8.47 -12.08 3.42
N LEU A 179 7.84 -13.18 3.85
CA LEU A 179 6.80 -13.20 4.87
C LEU A 179 7.37 -13.87 6.12
N ILE A 180 7.10 -13.28 7.27
CA ILE A 180 7.58 -13.79 8.57
C ILE A 180 6.38 -14.01 9.47
N SER A 181 6.34 -15.18 10.11
CA SER A 181 5.33 -15.51 11.13
C SER A 181 5.81 -15.17 12.54
N ASP A 182 4.88 -15.12 13.49
CA ASP A 182 5.15 -14.94 14.93
C ASP A 182 5.90 -16.13 15.56
N THR A 183 5.93 -17.29 14.90
CA THR A 183 6.73 -18.46 15.30
C THR A 183 8.14 -18.45 14.69
N GLY A 184 8.49 -17.41 13.91
CA GLY A 184 9.81 -17.27 13.29
C GLY A 184 9.98 -18.03 11.96
N LYS A 185 8.90 -18.56 11.37
CA LYS A 185 8.98 -19.11 10.00
C LYS A 185 9.12 -18.01 9.00
N LEU A 186 9.98 -18.21 8.02
CA LEU A 186 10.21 -17.30 6.90
C LEU A 186 9.87 -17.99 5.58
N LEU A 187 9.06 -17.33 4.76
CA LEU A 187 8.81 -17.70 3.37
C LEU A 187 9.34 -16.62 2.45
N ARG A 188 10.15 -16.98 1.47
CA ARG A 188 10.48 -16.13 0.31
C ARG A 188 9.69 -16.62 -0.89
N CYS A 189 9.05 -15.71 -1.62
CA CYS A 189 8.37 -16.04 -2.86
C CYS A 189 8.42 -14.88 -3.86
N ASN A 190 8.37 -15.22 -5.16
CA ASN A 190 8.17 -14.24 -6.23
C ASN A 190 6.71 -13.80 -6.25
N VAL A 191 6.49 -12.51 -6.45
CA VAL A 191 5.16 -11.90 -6.42
C VAL A 191 4.29 -12.38 -7.59
N GLY A 192 4.79 -12.30 -8.82
CA GLY A 192 4.02 -12.59 -10.02
C GLY A 192 3.66 -14.06 -10.19
N ASP A 193 4.55 -14.95 -9.76
CA ASP A 193 4.35 -16.40 -9.89
C ASP A 193 3.39 -16.95 -8.83
N ASN A 194 3.43 -16.40 -7.62
CA ASN A 194 2.76 -16.99 -6.46
C ASN A 194 1.47 -16.26 -6.05
N ILE A 195 1.31 -14.98 -6.43
CA ILE A 195 0.18 -14.20 -5.95
C ILE A 195 -0.68 -13.73 -7.12
N ARG A 196 -1.95 -14.03 -7.07
CA ARG A 196 -2.90 -13.68 -8.14
C ARG A 196 -3.25 -12.19 -8.10
N VAL A 197 -3.28 -11.59 -9.30
CA VAL A 197 -3.92 -10.29 -9.51
C VAL A 197 -5.43 -10.50 -9.53
N VAL A 198 -6.12 -9.89 -8.59
CA VAL A 198 -7.58 -9.99 -8.43
C VAL A 198 -8.17 -8.64 -8.05
N GLY A 199 -9.47 -8.51 -8.24
CA GLY A 199 -10.18 -7.28 -7.93
C GLY A 199 -10.05 -6.86 -6.46
N ARG A 200 -10.09 -5.56 -6.25
CA ARG A 200 -9.91 -4.89 -4.96
C ARG A 200 -10.80 -5.44 -3.83
N VAL A 201 -12.01 -5.85 -4.13
CA VAL A 201 -13.00 -6.31 -3.12
C VAL A 201 -12.82 -7.79 -2.75
N SER A 202 -11.90 -8.53 -3.37
CA SER A 202 -11.73 -9.95 -3.08
C SER A 202 -11.13 -10.21 -1.68
N GLN A 203 -11.28 -11.43 -1.18
CA GLN A 203 -10.70 -11.90 0.09
C GLN A 203 -9.21 -12.29 -0.03
N GLY A 204 -8.68 -12.33 -1.25
CA GLY A 204 -7.36 -12.89 -1.53
C GLY A 204 -7.34 -14.42 -1.59
N VAL A 205 -6.13 -14.95 -1.76
CA VAL A 205 -5.85 -16.39 -1.82
C VAL A 205 -4.82 -16.74 -0.73
N SER A 206 -4.74 -18.02 -0.35
CA SER A 206 -3.69 -18.47 0.58
C SER A 206 -2.32 -18.34 -0.12
N VAL A 207 -1.44 -17.53 0.43
CA VAL A 207 -0.06 -17.32 -0.03
C VAL A 207 0.91 -18.05 0.89
N PHE A 208 0.67 -17.99 2.20
CA PHE A 208 1.45 -18.68 3.22
C PHE A 208 0.50 -19.52 4.07
N LYS A 209 0.77 -20.81 4.17
CA LYS A 209 -0.01 -21.69 5.02
C LYS A 209 0.50 -21.61 6.46
N VAL A 210 -0.29 -20.97 7.31
CA VAL A 210 0.00 -20.86 8.76
C VAL A 210 -0.63 -22.00 9.52
N ASP A 211 -0.02 -22.40 10.65
CA ASP A 211 -0.59 -23.36 11.58
C ASP A 211 -1.72 -22.74 12.43
N ALA A 212 -2.45 -23.55 13.20
CA ALA A 212 -3.69 -23.15 13.87
C ALA A 212 -3.57 -21.92 14.79
N ASN A 213 -2.41 -21.67 15.39
CA ASN A 213 -2.16 -20.53 16.28
C ASN A 213 -1.04 -19.60 15.76
N GLU A 214 -0.66 -19.77 14.51
CA GLU A 214 0.40 -19.01 13.88
C GLU A 214 -0.17 -17.86 13.06
N LYS A 215 0.49 -16.70 13.07
CA LYS A 215 0.10 -15.52 12.32
C LYS A 215 1.28 -14.92 11.58
N ILE A 216 1.02 -14.38 10.40
CA ILE A 216 1.98 -13.54 9.72
C ILE A 216 2.05 -12.20 10.44
N VAL A 217 3.25 -11.74 10.75
CA VAL A 217 3.50 -10.48 11.47
C VAL A 217 4.26 -9.46 10.66
N SER A 218 4.94 -9.88 9.61
CA SER A 218 5.71 -8.96 8.77
C SER A 218 5.77 -9.42 7.31
N VAL A 219 5.80 -8.46 6.41
CA VAL A 219 6.06 -8.65 4.99
C VAL A 219 7.07 -7.61 4.55
N ALA A 220 8.11 -8.02 3.85
CA ALA A 220 9.11 -7.13 3.29
C ALA A 220 9.30 -7.43 1.80
N ARG A 221 9.47 -6.38 0.99
CA ARG A 221 10.00 -6.50 -0.35
C ARG A 221 11.50 -6.70 -0.24
N LEU A 222 12.02 -7.68 -0.93
CA LEU A 222 13.46 -7.93 -1.01
C LEU A 222 14.00 -7.12 -2.19
N GLU A 223 15.06 -6.36 -1.93
CA GLU A 223 15.87 -5.71 -2.96
C GLU A 223 16.96 -6.72 -3.34
N ASP A 224 17.06 -7.05 -4.63
CA ASP A 224 18.12 -7.91 -5.18
C ASP A 224 19.42 -7.11 -5.34
#